data_5cfb1e3c9f9c2636de3c8fa1c0a690d5
#
_entry.id   5cfb1e3c9f9c2636de3c8fa1c0a690d5
#
_cell.length_a   1.000
_cell.length_b   1.000
_cell.length_c   1.000
_cell.angle_alpha   90.00
_cell.angle_beta   90.00
_cell.angle_gamma   90.00
#
_symmetry.space_group_name_H-M   'P 1'
#
loop_
_entity.id
_entity.type
_entity.pdbx_description
1 polymer ?
#
loop_
_entity_poly.entity_id
_entity_poly.type
_entity_poly.pdbx_seq_one_letter_code
_entity_poly.pdbx_strand_id
1 'polypeptide(L)'
;MLSDLDVEYRVVELDTKRNSNPSEIKTKAVQAERIIEAWRPHLIYANDDNAQKYLIQKYVNSDIPIVFSAVNRDPSEYDFVGADNVTGVMEYEHINPTIRLLLQLSPGIKRIAVIVDSDPTWKGVMGRIRSDIRDFPEIEITEWILIETLQQFKDKVRYLQDSVDAIAMLGVFNIKDENGSDVDYEVIQRWIVENSRLPDFSFWQSRVERGTLCAVAVSGREQGLLAGDMARRILLEGTSPGSIPIRPSSNGIPMINLQRASMLGIKPDVNILLTSDTIRGYAWNR
;
A
#
# COMPACT_ATOMS: atom_id res chain seq x y z
N MET A 1 10.64 18.11 8.68
CA MET A 1 11.81 18.14 7.78
C MET A 1 11.95 19.47 7.04
N LEU A 2 10.84 20.10 6.60
CA LEU A 2 10.85 21.39 5.88
C LEU A 2 10.16 22.53 6.65
N SER A 3 9.79 22.32 7.91
CA SER A 3 9.03 23.27 8.75
C SER A 3 9.80 24.53 9.13
N ASP A 4 11.11 24.50 9.00
CA ASP A 4 12.03 25.64 9.23
C ASP A 4 12.30 26.46 7.97
N LEU A 5 11.68 26.09 6.85
CA LEU A 5 11.83 26.75 5.56
C LEU A 5 10.54 27.50 5.20
N ASP A 6 10.70 28.63 4.52
CA ASP A 6 9.59 29.34 3.88
C ASP A 6 9.25 28.64 2.56
N VAL A 7 8.31 27.71 2.61
CA VAL A 7 7.91 26.87 1.46
C VAL A 7 6.44 27.07 1.15
N GLU A 8 6.14 27.48 -0.08
CA GLU A 8 4.77 27.46 -0.62
C GLU A 8 4.45 26.07 -1.18
N TYR A 9 3.31 25.51 -0.80
CA TYR A 9 2.83 24.22 -1.27
C TYR A 9 1.60 24.35 -2.14
N ARG A 10 1.56 23.58 -3.24
CA ARG A 10 0.35 23.36 -4.02
C ARG A 10 0.09 21.86 -4.08
N VAL A 11 -1.05 21.44 -3.52
CA VAL A 11 -1.46 20.03 -3.48
C VAL A 11 -2.47 19.77 -4.58
N VAL A 12 -2.24 18.71 -5.35
CA VAL A 12 -3.15 18.22 -6.39
C VAL A 12 -3.44 16.74 -6.14
N GLU A 13 -4.70 16.40 -5.96
CA GLU A 13 -5.14 15.04 -5.71
C GLU A 13 -5.69 14.39 -6.99
N LEU A 14 -5.08 13.30 -7.46
CA LEU A 14 -5.61 12.50 -8.56
C LEU A 14 -6.79 11.61 -8.13
N ASP A 15 -6.87 11.28 -6.84
CA ASP A 15 -7.95 10.52 -6.17
C ASP A 15 -8.29 9.19 -6.86
N THR A 16 -7.26 8.46 -7.29
CA THR A 16 -7.42 7.24 -8.10
C THR A 16 -7.94 6.04 -7.31
N LYS A 17 -7.89 6.10 -5.96
CA LYS A 17 -8.44 5.05 -5.09
C LYS A 17 -9.98 5.08 -4.98
N ARG A 18 -10.61 6.25 -5.21
CA ARG A 18 -12.07 6.42 -5.23
C ARG A 18 -12.63 6.51 -6.62
N ASN A 19 -11.79 6.84 -7.59
CA ASN A 19 -12.16 6.97 -8.98
C ASN A 19 -11.15 6.25 -9.86
N SER A 20 -11.49 5.03 -10.28
CA SER A 20 -10.65 4.17 -11.09
C SER A 20 -10.81 4.39 -12.60
N ASN A 21 -11.70 5.32 -13.03
CA ASN A 21 -11.95 5.59 -14.45
C ASN A 21 -10.70 6.21 -15.13
N PRO A 22 -10.06 5.52 -16.09
CA PRO A 22 -8.82 6.01 -16.70
C PRO A 22 -8.96 7.37 -17.41
N SER A 23 -10.14 7.71 -17.94
CA SER A 23 -10.37 8.99 -18.62
C SER A 23 -10.41 10.16 -17.61
N GLU A 24 -10.99 9.94 -16.43
CA GLU A 24 -11.04 10.94 -15.37
C GLU A 24 -9.67 11.13 -14.72
N ILE A 25 -8.93 10.05 -14.49
CA ILE A 25 -7.54 10.11 -14.01
C ILE A 25 -6.69 10.94 -14.97
N LYS A 26 -6.78 10.67 -16.28
CA LYS A 26 -6.06 11.46 -17.29
C LYS A 26 -6.46 12.93 -17.28
N THR A 27 -7.74 13.23 -17.11
CA THR A 27 -8.23 14.62 -17.02
C THR A 27 -7.62 15.35 -15.83
N LYS A 28 -7.60 14.72 -14.64
CA LYS A 28 -6.95 15.26 -13.45
C LYS A 28 -5.44 15.41 -13.62
N ALA A 29 -4.78 14.44 -14.26
CA ALA A 29 -3.36 14.52 -14.57
C ALA A 29 -3.03 15.70 -15.50
N VAL A 30 -3.84 15.97 -16.53
CA VAL A 30 -3.69 17.17 -17.40
C VAL A 30 -3.90 18.47 -16.62
N GLN A 31 -4.83 18.51 -15.67
CA GLN A 31 -4.99 19.67 -14.78
C GLN A 31 -3.76 19.91 -13.93
N ALA A 32 -3.20 18.84 -13.33
CA ALA A 32 -1.96 18.90 -12.57
C ALA A 32 -0.78 19.37 -13.42
N GLU A 33 -0.65 18.87 -14.64
CA GLU A 33 0.37 19.29 -15.62
C GLU A 33 0.31 20.81 -15.88
N ARG A 34 -0.89 21.36 -16.15
CA ARG A 34 -1.08 22.81 -16.33
C ARG A 34 -0.66 23.63 -15.09
N ILE A 35 -0.89 23.11 -13.88
CA ILE A 35 -0.46 23.76 -12.65
C ILE A 35 1.07 23.74 -12.57
N ILE A 36 1.72 22.62 -12.84
CA ILE A 36 3.19 22.51 -12.85
C ILE A 36 3.79 23.50 -13.86
N GLU A 37 3.28 23.52 -15.08
CA GLU A 37 3.77 24.40 -16.15
C GLU A 37 3.61 25.90 -15.82
N ALA A 38 2.47 26.28 -15.24
CA ALA A 38 2.18 27.66 -14.88
C ALA A 38 2.95 28.13 -13.64
N TRP A 39 3.10 27.26 -12.64
CA TRP A 39 3.71 27.62 -11.37
C TRP A 39 5.23 27.39 -11.33
N ARG A 40 5.73 26.46 -12.12
CA ARG A 40 7.15 26.06 -12.19
C ARG A 40 7.77 25.82 -10.80
N PRO A 41 7.35 24.78 -10.10
CA PRO A 41 7.84 24.48 -8.76
C PRO A 41 9.34 24.19 -8.77
N HIS A 42 10.03 24.50 -7.68
CA HIS A 42 11.44 24.16 -7.48
C HIS A 42 11.64 22.64 -7.24
N LEU A 43 10.58 21.93 -6.87
CA LEU A 43 10.58 20.49 -6.64
C LEU A 43 9.15 19.94 -6.74
N ILE A 44 8.99 18.77 -7.35
CA ILE A 44 7.76 18.00 -7.33
C ILE A 44 7.92 16.86 -6.33
N TYR A 45 7.02 16.79 -5.35
CA TYR A 45 6.83 15.59 -4.54
C TYR A 45 5.61 14.83 -5.04
N ALA A 46 5.80 13.56 -5.40
CA ALA A 46 4.74 12.74 -5.96
C ALA A 46 4.56 11.43 -5.17
N ASN A 47 3.31 11.07 -4.91
CA ASN A 47 2.95 9.94 -4.07
C ASN A 47 2.09 8.94 -4.83
N ASP A 48 2.35 7.62 -4.62
CA ASP A 48 1.62 6.51 -5.23
C ASP A 48 1.94 6.25 -6.72
N ASP A 49 1.81 5.01 -7.17
CA ASP A 49 2.12 4.52 -8.52
C ASP A 49 1.35 5.24 -9.62
N ASN A 50 0.07 5.57 -9.39
CA ASN A 50 -0.75 6.24 -10.39
C ASN A 50 -0.29 7.67 -10.68
N ALA A 51 0.23 8.39 -9.68
CA ALA A 51 0.82 9.71 -9.90
C ALA A 51 2.05 9.60 -10.81
N GLN A 52 2.90 8.59 -10.57
CA GLN A 52 4.08 8.37 -11.41
C GLN A 52 3.67 8.08 -12.86
N LYS A 53 2.77 7.12 -13.06
CA LYS A 53 2.35 6.66 -14.38
C LYS A 53 1.64 7.73 -15.23
N TYR A 54 0.71 8.47 -14.62
CA TYR A 54 -0.17 9.38 -15.39
C TYR A 54 0.38 10.81 -15.51
N LEU A 55 1.33 11.20 -14.63
CA LEU A 55 1.85 12.56 -14.59
C LEU A 55 3.38 12.63 -14.59
N ILE A 56 4.04 12.02 -13.61
CA ILE A 56 5.45 12.29 -13.29
C ILE A 56 6.41 11.76 -14.36
N GLN A 57 6.09 10.62 -14.97
CA GLN A 57 6.91 10.05 -16.06
C GLN A 57 7.19 11.04 -17.19
N LYS A 58 6.31 12.02 -17.44
CA LYS A 58 6.50 13.07 -18.44
C LYS A 58 7.60 14.08 -18.08
N TYR A 59 7.95 14.19 -16.80
CA TYR A 59 8.94 15.13 -16.28
C TYR A 59 10.30 14.49 -16.00
N VAL A 60 10.46 13.21 -16.31
CA VAL A 60 11.75 12.53 -16.22
C VAL A 60 12.76 13.21 -17.14
N ASN A 61 13.94 13.49 -16.63
CA ASN A 61 15.00 14.26 -17.30
C ASN A 61 14.61 15.71 -17.67
N SER A 62 13.60 16.28 -17.00
CA SER A 62 13.33 17.72 -17.07
C SER A 62 14.20 18.48 -16.07
N ASP A 63 14.12 19.84 -16.11
CA ASP A 63 14.84 20.71 -15.19
C ASP A 63 14.24 20.71 -13.76
N ILE A 64 13.09 20.07 -13.55
CA ILE A 64 12.39 20.06 -12.25
C ILE A 64 12.81 18.85 -11.44
N PRO A 65 13.40 19.00 -10.26
CA PRO A 65 13.69 17.93 -9.32
C PRO A 65 12.42 17.18 -8.89
N ILE A 66 12.52 15.87 -8.80
CA ILE A 66 11.41 14.98 -8.42
C ILE A 66 11.84 14.11 -7.24
N VAL A 67 11.00 14.12 -6.19
CA VAL A 67 11.09 13.16 -5.08
C VAL A 67 9.78 12.41 -5.01
N PHE A 68 9.81 11.08 -5.00
CA PHE A 68 8.61 10.26 -4.87
C PHE A 68 8.57 9.44 -3.58
N SER A 69 7.38 8.96 -3.21
CA SER A 69 7.18 7.94 -2.18
C SER A 69 5.95 7.09 -2.45
N ALA A 70 5.73 6.05 -1.64
CA ALA A 70 4.62 5.11 -1.76
C ALA A 70 4.50 4.47 -3.15
N VAL A 71 5.62 4.14 -3.75
CA VAL A 71 5.71 3.47 -5.05
C VAL A 71 6.04 2.00 -4.83
N ASN A 72 5.16 1.12 -5.30
CA ASN A 72 5.29 -0.33 -5.14
C ASN A 72 5.88 -1.03 -6.37
N ARG A 73 5.78 -0.41 -7.54
CA ARG A 73 6.30 -0.98 -8.80
C ARG A 73 7.78 -0.65 -8.96
N ASP A 74 8.46 -1.43 -9.80
CA ASP A 74 9.86 -1.19 -10.11
C ASP A 74 10.06 0.21 -10.71
N PRO A 75 11.00 1.03 -10.21
CA PRO A 75 11.27 2.37 -10.72
C PRO A 75 11.62 2.40 -12.21
N SER A 76 12.15 1.30 -12.77
CA SER A 76 12.43 1.18 -14.20
C SER A 76 11.17 1.23 -15.08
N GLU A 77 9.99 0.88 -14.52
CA GLU A 77 8.71 0.96 -15.24
C GLU A 77 8.25 2.42 -15.45
N TYR A 78 8.87 3.38 -14.77
CA TYR A 78 8.62 4.82 -14.87
C TYR A 78 9.78 5.61 -15.47
N ASP A 79 10.81 4.92 -15.99
CA ASP A 79 12.04 5.52 -16.51
C ASP A 79 12.85 6.28 -15.43
N PHE A 80 12.69 5.93 -14.14
CA PHE A 80 13.33 6.63 -13.02
C PHE A 80 14.78 6.17 -12.80
N VAL A 81 15.11 4.95 -13.22
CA VAL A 81 16.47 4.41 -13.05
C VAL A 81 17.42 5.10 -13.98
N GLY A 82 18.42 5.77 -13.40
CA GLY A 82 19.42 6.55 -14.16
C GLY A 82 18.95 7.94 -14.58
N ALA A 83 17.77 8.39 -14.17
CA ALA A 83 17.32 9.75 -14.41
C ALA A 83 18.06 10.74 -13.48
N ASP A 84 18.53 11.86 -14.03
CA ASP A 84 19.31 12.85 -13.28
C ASP A 84 18.47 13.67 -12.29
N ASN A 85 17.17 13.79 -12.54
CA ASN A 85 16.26 14.65 -11.77
C ASN A 85 15.30 13.88 -10.86
N VAL A 86 15.44 12.56 -10.67
CA VAL A 86 14.49 11.73 -9.90
C VAL A 86 15.21 10.99 -8.77
N THR A 87 14.60 11.01 -7.59
CA THR A 87 14.92 10.13 -6.46
C THR A 87 13.65 9.84 -5.66
N GLY A 88 13.72 8.93 -4.69
CA GLY A 88 12.55 8.68 -3.85
C GLY A 88 12.64 7.45 -2.97
N VAL A 89 11.50 7.15 -2.35
CA VAL A 89 11.33 6.08 -1.38
C VAL A 89 10.30 5.07 -1.90
N MET A 90 10.75 3.82 -2.07
CA MET A 90 9.89 2.70 -2.44
C MET A 90 9.06 2.25 -1.24
N GLU A 91 7.82 1.88 -1.52
CA GLU A 91 6.97 1.21 -0.55
C GLU A 91 7.12 -0.30 -0.69
N TYR A 92 7.91 -0.92 0.21
CA TYR A 92 8.03 -2.37 0.27
C TYR A 92 7.27 -2.91 1.46
N GLU A 93 6.47 -3.92 1.19
CA GLU A 93 5.69 -4.64 2.18
C GLU A 93 6.63 -5.44 3.09
N HIS A 94 6.36 -5.41 4.38
CA HIS A 94 7.10 -6.21 5.39
C HIS A 94 6.54 -7.65 5.43
N ILE A 95 6.77 -8.42 4.36
CA ILE A 95 6.17 -9.74 4.14
C ILE A 95 6.63 -10.71 5.22
N ASN A 96 7.92 -10.94 5.36
CA ASN A 96 8.48 -11.88 6.33
C ASN A 96 8.08 -11.55 7.78
N PRO A 97 8.19 -10.30 8.25
CA PRO A 97 7.70 -9.93 9.58
C PRO A 97 6.19 -10.14 9.76
N THR A 98 5.38 -9.86 8.73
CA THR A 98 3.92 -10.06 8.79
C THR A 98 3.56 -11.54 8.88
N ILE A 99 4.19 -12.40 8.09
CA ILE A 99 3.97 -13.86 8.16
C ILE A 99 4.39 -14.39 9.54
N ARG A 100 5.53 -13.95 10.09
CA ARG A 100 5.93 -14.34 11.46
C ARG A 100 4.90 -13.92 12.51
N LEU A 101 4.39 -12.69 12.43
CA LEU A 101 3.34 -12.20 13.33
C LEU A 101 2.06 -13.03 13.20
N LEU A 102 1.64 -13.34 11.97
CA LEU A 102 0.47 -14.18 11.70
C LEU A 102 0.62 -15.57 12.32
N LEU A 103 1.78 -16.22 12.14
CA LEU A 103 2.05 -17.55 12.70
C LEU A 103 2.15 -17.54 14.23
N GLN A 104 2.61 -16.46 14.84
CA GLN A 104 2.58 -16.28 16.30
C GLN A 104 1.14 -16.14 16.82
N LEU A 105 0.27 -15.43 16.07
CA LEU A 105 -1.14 -15.25 16.43
C LEU A 105 -1.97 -16.51 16.18
N SER A 106 -1.67 -17.26 15.14
CA SER A 106 -2.40 -18.46 14.73
C SER A 106 -1.42 -19.56 14.26
N PRO A 107 -0.81 -20.29 15.19
CA PRO A 107 0.07 -21.40 14.86
C PRO A 107 -0.67 -22.48 14.08
N GLY A 108 -0.02 -23.05 13.07
CA GLY A 108 -0.60 -24.12 12.25
C GLY A 108 -1.18 -23.68 10.90
N ILE A 109 -1.15 -22.38 10.58
CA ILE A 109 -1.42 -21.90 9.22
C ILE A 109 -0.38 -22.50 8.27
N LYS A 110 -0.86 -23.07 7.16
CA LYS A 110 -0.03 -23.62 6.08
C LYS A 110 -0.49 -23.15 4.70
N ARG A 111 -1.79 -23.00 4.50
CA ARG A 111 -2.40 -22.65 3.22
C ARG A 111 -2.92 -21.23 3.26
N ILE A 112 -2.44 -20.38 2.37
CA ILE A 112 -2.84 -18.99 2.27
C ILE A 112 -3.43 -18.72 0.89
N ALA A 113 -4.57 -18.03 0.83
CA ALA A 113 -5.06 -17.40 -0.40
C ALA A 113 -4.71 -15.93 -0.41
N VAL A 114 -4.32 -15.40 -1.57
CA VAL A 114 -4.04 -13.98 -1.79
C VAL A 114 -5.13 -13.37 -2.66
N ILE A 115 -5.82 -12.36 -2.16
CA ILE A 115 -6.88 -11.63 -2.88
C ILE A 115 -6.35 -10.27 -3.32
N VAL A 116 -6.45 -10.00 -4.62
CA VAL A 116 -6.10 -8.74 -5.26
C VAL A 116 -7.19 -8.30 -6.23
N ASP A 117 -7.24 -7.02 -6.55
CA ASP A 117 -8.04 -6.47 -7.64
C ASP A 117 -7.16 -6.19 -8.88
N SER A 118 -7.72 -5.51 -9.88
CA SER A 118 -7.05 -5.20 -11.14
C SER A 118 -6.09 -4.01 -11.10
N ASP A 119 -5.81 -3.43 -9.91
CA ASP A 119 -4.86 -2.32 -9.78
C ASP A 119 -3.44 -2.79 -10.16
N PRO A 120 -2.72 -2.04 -11.00
CA PRO A 120 -1.37 -2.41 -11.43
C PRO A 120 -0.33 -2.49 -10.29
N THR A 121 -0.59 -1.88 -9.14
CA THR A 121 0.23 -1.98 -7.91
C THR A 121 0.51 -3.42 -7.52
N TRP A 122 -0.48 -4.31 -7.67
CA TRP A 122 -0.39 -5.70 -7.18
C TRP A 122 0.64 -6.55 -7.91
N LYS A 123 1.03 -6.20 -9.14
CA LYS A 123 2.05 -6.95 -9.88
C LYS A 123 3.39 -6.97 -9.13
N GLY A 124 3.83 -5.83 -8.62
CA GLY A 124 5.06 -5.71 -7.84
C GLY A 124 4.95 -6.42 -6.49
N VAL A 125 3.85 -6.17 -5.77
CA VAL A 125 3.57 -6.79 -4.45
C VAL A 125 3.55 -8.31 -4.55
N MET A 126 2.82 -8.88 -5.51
CA MET A 126 2.77 -10.34 -5.72
C MET A 126 4.14 -10.94 -6.07
N GLY A 127 4.97 -10.20 -6.81
CA GLY A 127 6.35 -10.62 -7.11
C GLY A 127 7.20 -10.74 -5.85
N ARG A 128 7.12 -9.75 -4.96
CA ARG A 128 7.83 -9.76 -3.66
C ARG A 128 7.30 -10.87 -2.74
N ILE A 129 5.99 -11.05 -2.64
CA ILE A 129 5.41 -12.15 -1.85
C ILE A 129 5.91 -13.52 -2.35
N ARG A 130 5.94 -13.74 -3.68
CA ARG A 130 6.47 -15.01 -4.23
C ARG A 130 7.96 -15.22 -3.94
N SER A 131 8.73 -14.15 -3.83
CA SER A 131 10.13 -14.22 -3.43
C SER A 131 10.26 -14.58 -1.96
N ASP A 132 9.63 -13.80 -1.11
CA ASP A 132 9.84 -13.82 0.34
C ASP A 132 9.18 -15.02 1.03
N ILE A 133 8.09 -15.55 0.46
CA ILE A 133 7.42 -16.74 1.02
C ILE A 133 8.32 -17.99 1.01
N ARG A 134 9.38 -18.00 0.21
CA ARG A 134 10.37 -19.07 0.18
C ARG A 134 11.14 -19.23 1.50
N ASP A 135 11.14 -18.19 2.33
CA ASP A 135 11.72 -18.24 3.67
C ASP A 135 10.84 -19.02 4.67
N PHE A 136 9.64 -19.42 4.24
CA PHE A 136 8.64 -20.18 5.02
C PHE A 136 8.24 -21.44 4.25
N PRO A 137 9.10 -22.46 4.20
CA PRO A 137 8.85 -23.67 3.39
C PRO A 137 7.61 -24.48 3.83
N GLU A 138 7.11 -24.23 5.04
CA GLU A 138 5.86 -24.81 5.55
C GLU A 138 4.59 -24.10 5.08
N ILE A 139 4.72 -22.91 4.47
CA ILE A 139 3.61 -22.10 3.98
C ILE A 139 3.46 -22.25 2.47
N GLU A 140 2.27 -22.52 2.02
CA GLU A 140 1.89 -22.57 0.63
C GLU A 140 0.89 -21.46 0.29
N ILE A 141 1.14 -20.69 -0.75
CA ILE A 141 0.10 -19.85 -1.36
C ILE A 141 -0.64 -20.68 -2.38
N THR A 142 -1.78 -21.21 -1.96
CA THR A 142 -2.58 -22.14 -2.76
C THR A 142 -3.39 -21.47 -3.86
N GLU A 143 -3.80 -20.20 -3.63
CA GLU A 143 -4.58 -19.45 -4.61
C GLU A 143 -4.12 -17.99 -4.71
N TRP A 144 -3.99 -17.51 -5.95
CA TRP A 144 -3.86 -16.10 -6.30
C TRP A 144 -5.15 -15.68 -7.00
N ILE A 145 -5.94 -14.84 -6.34
CA ILE A 145 -7.32 -14.55 -6.73
C ILE A 145 -7.42 -13.10 -7.19
N LEU A 146 -7.70 -12.91 -8.49
CA LEU A 146 -8.09 -11.62 -9.04
C LEU A 146 -9.61 -11.46 -8.91
N ILE A 147 -10.03 -10.37 -8.26
CA ILE A 147 -11.44 -10.03 -8.04
C ILE A 147 -11.77 -8.75 -8.81
N GLU A 148 -12.87 -8.77 -9.55
CA GLU A 148 -13.38 -7.63 -10.30
C GLU A 148 -14.73 -7.15 -9.79
N THR A 149 -15.54 -8.05 -9.18
CA THR A 149 -16.88 -7.69 -8.68
C THR A 149 -17.08 -8.07 -7.23
N LEU A 150 -17.97 -7.33 -6.56
CA LEU A 150 -18.36 -7.61 -5.16
C LEU A 150 -18.96 -9.03 -5.00
N GLN A 151 -19.71 -9.51 -6.01
CA GLN A 151 -20.29 -10.84 -5.93
C GLN A 151 -19.21 -11.93 -6.01
N GLN A 152 -18.26 -11.79 -6.95
CA GLN A 152 -17.10 -12.69 -7.03
C GLN A 152 -16.30 -12.71 -5.72
N PHE A 153 -16.08 -11.54 -5.12
CA PHE A 153 -15.41 -11.43 -3.82
C PHE A 153 -16.12 -12.25 -2.73
N LYS A 154 -17.44 -12.03 -2.59
CA LYS A 154 -18.26 -12.73 -1.58
C LYS A 154 -18.23 -14.25 -1.78
N ASP A 155 -18.38 -14.72 -3.01
CA ASP A 155 -18.40 -16.14 -3.33
C ASP A 155 -17.04 -16.79 -3.11
N LYS A 156 -15.95 -16.11 -3.49
CA LYS A 156 -14.59 -16.59 -3.24
C LYS A 156 -14.28 -16.67 -1.75
N VAL A 157 -14.59 -15.64 -0.97
CA VAL A 157 -14.37 -15.67 0.48
C VAL A 157 -15.16 -16.81 1.15
N ARG A 158 -16.41 -17.09 0.72
CA ARG A 158 -17.18 -18.22 1.22
C ARG A 158 -16.52 -19.57 0.88
N TYR A 159 -16.07 -19.72 -0.35
CA TYR A 159 -15.36 -20.94 -0.80
C TYR A 159 -14.06 -21.17 0.00
N LEU A 160 -13.30 -20.11 0.28
CA LEU A 160 -12.04 -20.20 0.99
C LEU A 160 -12.17 -20.67 2.44
N GLN A 161 -13.35 -20.53 3.07
CA GLN A 161 -13.54 -20.89 4.48
C GLN A 161 -13.15 -22.35 4.81
N ASP A 162 -13.23 -23.24 3.84
CA ASP A 162 -12.96 -24.68 4.02
C ASP A 162 -11.72 -25.15 3.24
N SER A 163 -11.07 -24.26 2.46
CA SER A 163 -9.97 -24.62 1.56
C SER A 163 -8.60 -24.08 1.98
N VAL A 164 -8.55 -22.99 2.75
CA VAL A 164 -7.31 -22.38 3.23
C VAL A 164 -7.33 -22.13 4.72
N ASP A 165 -6.19 -21.74 5.28
CA ASP A 165 -6.02 -21.48 6.71
C ASP A 165 -5.95 -19.96 7.01
N ALA A 166 -5.63 -19.13 6.01
CA ALA A 166 -5.60 -17.68 6.14
C ALA A 166 -5.80 -16.97 4.79
N ILE A 167 -6.15 -15.67 4.84
CA ILE A 167 -6.33 -14.82 3.66
C ILE A 167 -5.41 -13.61 3.75
N ALA A 168 -4.59 -13.39 2.71
CA ALA A 168 -3.92 -12.12 2.47
C ALA A 168 -4.88 -11.18 1.73
N MET A 169 -5.39 -10.17 2.45
CA MET A 169 -6.36 -9.20 1.93
C MET A 169 -5.63 -7.97 1.40
N LEU A 170 -5.29 -7.95 0.12
CA LEU A 170 -4.46 -6.89 -0.47
C LEU A 170 -5.28 -5.90 -1.28
N GLY A 171 -5.81 -6.29 -2.45
CA GLY A 171 -6.49 -5.43 -3.38
C GLY A 171 -8.02 -5.46 -3.24
N VAL A 172 -8.64 -4.30 -2.99
CA VAL A 172 -10.10 -4.14 -2.88
C VAL A 172 -10.57 -2.76 -3.33
N PHE A 173 -9.76 -2.07 -4.16
CA PHE A 173 -10.07 -0.69 -4.57
C PHE A 173 -10.83 -0.62 -5.89
N ASN A 174 -10.57 -1.56 -6.83
CA ASN A 174 -11.15 -1.57 -8.17
C ASN A 174 -12.27 -2.61 -8.32
N ILE A 175 -13.06 -2.80 -7.27
CA ILE A 175 -14.17 -3.76 -7.27
C ILE A 175 -15.47 -3.05 -7.66
N LYS A 176 -16.23 -3.66 -8.57
CA LYS A 176 -17.49 -3.11 -9.09
C LYS A 176 -18.70 -3.80 -8.48
N ASP A 177 -19.79 -3.07 -8.37
CA ASP A 177 -21.11 -3.63 -8.08
C ASP A 177 -21.77 -4.22 -9.34
N GLU A 178 -23.02 -4.66 -9.22
CA GLU A 178 -23.81 -5.21 -10.33
C GLU A 178 -24.15 -4.18 -11.42
N ASN A 179 -24.06 -2.89 -11.12
CA ASN A 179 -24.30 -1.79 -12.04
C ASN A 179 -22.99 -1.26 -12.69
N GLY A 180 -21.85 -1.85 -12.33
CA GLY A 180 -20.52 -1.42 -12.80
C GLY A 180 -19.97 -0.19 -12.08
N SER A 181 -20.58 0.23 -10.96
CA SER A 181 -20.10 1.33 -10.12
C SER A 181 -19.00 0.85 -9.15
N ASP A 182 -18.08 1.73 -8.80
CA ASP A 182 -17.04 1.42 -7.80
C ASP A 182 -17.67 1.18 -6.42
N VAL A 183 -17.30 0.07 -5.79
CA VAL A 183 -17.69 -0.25 -4.43
C VAL A 183 -16.66 0.34 -3.47
N ASP A 184 -17.12 1.09 -2.47
CA ASP A 184 -16.23 1.60 -1.44
C ASP A 184 -15.52 0.44 -0.73
N TYR A 185 -14.19 0.52 -0.66
CA TYR A 185 -13.36 -0.53 -0.05
C TYR A 185 -13.70 -0.78 1.43
N GLU A 186 -14.30 0.18 2.14
CA GLU A 186 -14.76 -0.02 3.51
C GLU A 186 -15.93 -1.00 3.59
N VAL A 187 -16.82 -0.98 2.60
CA VAL A 187 -17.93 -1.95 2.50
C VAL A 187 -17.38 -3.36 2.32
N ILE A 188 -16.36 -3.52 1.49
CA ILE A 188 -15.72 -4.81 1.21
C ILE A 188 -14.97 -5.30 2.44
N GLN A 189 -14.19 -4.42 3.07
CA GLN A 189 -13.43 -4.72 4.28
C GLN A 189 -14.35 -5.10 5.45
N ARG A 190 -15.44 -4.38 5.63
CA ARG A 190 -16.45 -4.68 6.66
C ARG A 190 -17.10 -6.03 6.39
N TRP A 191 -17.46 -6.31 5.14
CA TRP A 191 -18.13 -7.55 4.79
C TRP A 191 -17.24 -8.78 5.11
N ILE A 192 -15.93 -8.76 4.78
CA ILE A 192 -15.05 -9.91 5.09
C ILE A 192 -14.89 -10.08 6.59
N VAL A 193 -14.76 -9.00 7.36
CA VAL A 193 -14.67 -9.06 8.83
C VAL A 193 -15.91 -9.70 9.44
N GLU A 194 -17.10 -9.37 8.93
CA GLU A 194 -18.38 -9.89 9.44
C GLU A 194 -18.69 -11.33 8.98
N ASN A 195 -18.11 -11.79 7.85
CA ASN A 195 -18.49 -13.05 7.20
C ASN A 195 -17.38 -14.10 7.11
N SER A 196 -16.12 -13.76 7.40
CA SER A 196 -15.00 -14.69 7.39
C SER A 196 -14.58 -15.11 8.78
N ARG A 197 -14.36 -16.41 8.99
CA ARG A 197 -13.78 -16.99 10.21
C ARG A 197 -12.30 -17.34 10.06
N LEU A 198 -11.69 -17.00 8.93
CA LEU A 198 -10.26 -17.20 8.70
C LEU A 198 -9.45 -16.05 9.26
N PRO A 199 -8.28 -16.29 9.86
CA PRO A 199 -7.26 -15.27 10.06
C PRO A 199 -6.95 -14.53 8.76
N ASP A 200 -6.79 -13.22 8.85
CA ASP A 200 -6.51 -12.38 7.70
C ASP A 200 -5.38 -11.40 7.99
N PHE A 201 -4.60 -11.05 6.98
CA PHE A 201 -3.50 -10.12 7.11
C PHE A 201 -3.38 -9.20 5.89
N SER A 202 -2.67 -8.12 6.08
CA SER A 202 -2.33 -7.14 5.06
C SER A 202 -0.99 -6.49 5.39
N PHE A 203 -0.65 -5.37 4.73
CA PHE A 203 0.62 -4.66 4.95
C PHE A 203 0.42 -3.18 5.29
N TRP A 204 -0.82 -2.73 5.48
CA TRP A 204 -1.16 -1.32 5.70
C TRP A 204 -1.97 -1.13 6.98
N GLN A 205 -1.60 -0.08 7.73
CA GLN A 205 -2.27 0.33 8.96
C GLN A 205 -3.78 0.47 8.78
N SER A 206 -4.22 1.14 7.71
CA SER A 206 -5.64 1.37 7.42
C SER A 206 -6.46 0.07 7.32
N ARG A 207 -5.84 -1.04 6.94
CA ARG A 207 -6.50 -2.35 6.88
C ARG A 207 -6.74 -2.92 8.27
N VAL A 208 -5.72 -2.83 9.14
CA VAL A 208 -5.84 -3.30 10.54
C VAL A 208 -6.85 -2.46 11.30
N GLU A 209 -6.87 -1.14 11.10
CA GLU A 209 -7.87 -0.24 11.67
C GLU A 209 -9.30 -0.57 11.24
N ARG A 210 -9.45 -1.13 10.03
CA ARG A 210 -10.72 -1.61 9.45
C ARG A 210 -10.90 -3.11 9.59
N GLY A 211 -10.30 -3.74 10.58
CA GLY A 211 -10.62 -5.07 11.05
C GLY A 211 -9.83 -6.23 10.44
N THR A 212 -8.81 -6.02 9.60
CA THR A 212 -7.83 -7.07 9.31
C THR A 212 -7.09 -7.46 10.58
N LEU A 213 -6.88 -8.76 10.81
CA LEU A 213 -6.32 -9.28 12.06
C LEU A 213 -4.96 -8.67 12.37
N CYS A 214 -4.03 -8.68 11.42
CA CYS A 214 -2.67 -8.19 11.67
C CYS A 214 -1.97 -7.69 10.40
N ALA A 215 -0.94 -6.90 10.63
CA ALA A 215 0.07 -6.49 9.67
C ALA A 215 1.37 -6.12 10.40
N VAL A 216 2.51 -6.24 9.73
CA VAL A 216 3.63 -5.36 10.00
C VAL A 216 3.53 -4.26 8.96
N ALA A 217 2.92 -3.15 9.38
CA ALA A 217 2.47 -2.11 8.46
C ALA A 217 3.62 -1.26 7.92
N VAL A 218 3.58 -0.94 6.64
CA VAL A 218 4.47 0.07 6.07
C VAL A 218 4.18 1.44 6.69
N SER A 219 5.24 2.18 6.98
CA SER A 219 5.14 3.47 7.66
C SER A 219 5.14 4.62 6.67
N GLY A 220 3.97 5.19 6.38
CA GLY A 220 3.88 6.42 5.58
C GLY A 220 4.61 7.60 6.24
N ARG A 221 4.69 7.62 7.58
CA ARG A 221 5.49 8.62 8.31
C ARG A 221 6.98 8.48 8.01
N GLU A 222 7.52 7.27 8.01
CA GLU A 222 8.92 7.03 7.65
C GLU A 222 9.19 7.46 6.21
N GLN A 223 8.34 7.03 5.28
CA GLN A 223 8.48 7.40 3.87
C GLN A 223 8.47 8.93 3.68
N GLY A 224 7.55 9.63 4.34
CA GLY A 224 7.49 11.09 4.32
C GLY A 224 8.71 11.76 4.94
N LEU A 225 9.28 11.21 6.02
CA LEU A 225 10.53 11.72 6.61
C LEU A 225 11.73 11.51 5.68
N LEU A 226 11.86 10.33 5.07
CA LEU A 226 12.93 10.03 4.13
C LEU A 226 12.83 10.90 2.87
N ALA A 227 11.64 11.03 2.29
CA ALA A 227 11.40 11.89 1.13
C ALA A 227 11.64 13.37 1.46
N GLY A 228 11.24 13.82 2.66
CA GLY A 228 11.50 15.18 3.15
C GLY A 228 12.99 15.47 3.35
N ASP A 229 13.77 14.50 3.80
CA ASP A 229 15.24 14.61 3.88
C ASP A 229 15.87 14.75 2.47
N MET A 230 15.44 13.93 1.53
CA MET A 230 15.87 14.03 0.13
C MET A 230 15.52 15.41 -0.46
N ALA A 231 14.29 15.87 -0.27
CA ALA A 231 13.85 17.18 -0.73
C ALA A 231 14.69 18.33 -0.10
N ARG A 232 15.01 18.23 1.19
CA ARG A 232 15.85 19.22 1.89
C ARG A 232 17.26 19.30 1.29
N ARG A 233 17.89 18.17 1.04
CA ARG A 233 19.21 18.10 0.41
C ARG A 233 19.21 18.71 -1.00
N ILE A 234 18.15 18.45 -1.76
CA ILE A 234 17.99 19.01 -3.11
C ILE A 234 17.83 20.53 -3.04
N LEU A 235 16.90 21.04 -2.21
CA LEU A 235 16.52 22.44 -2.16
C LEU A 235 17.57 23.34 -1.48
N LEU A 236 18.28 22.84 -0.45
CA LEU A 236 19.21 23.66 0.33
C LEU A 236 20.67 23.40 0.00
N GLU A 237 21.03 22.17 -0.31
CA GLU A 237 22.42 21.77 -0.56
C GLU A 237 22.74 21.71 -2.05
N GLY A 238 21.73 21.87 -2.92
CA GLY A 238 21.90 21.74 -4.37
C GLY A 238 22.29 20.33 -4.83
N THR A 239 21.99 19.31 -3.99
CA THR A 239 22.29 17.92 -4.32
C THR A 239 21.46 17.49 -5.52
N SER A 240 22.09 16.91 -6.57
CA SER A 240 21.36 16.35 -7.72
C SER A 240 20.49 15.16 -7.27
N PRO A 241 19.19 15.12 -7.62
CA PRO A 241 18.32 13.98 -7.28
C PRO A 241 18.90 12.64 -7.74
N GLY A 242 19.42 12.55 -8.97
CA GLY A 242 20.01 11.32 -9.51
C GLY A 242 21.23 10.80 -8.74
N SER A 243 21.87 11.65 -7.91
CA SER A 243 22.96 11.24 -7.01
C SER A 243 22.46 10.64 -5.68
N ILE A 244 21.18 10.79 -5.35
CA ILE A 244 20.57 10.24 -4.15
C ILE A 244 19.95 8.88 -4.51
N PRO A 245 20.40 7.77 -3.90
CA PRO A 245 19.86 6.46 -4.25
C PRO A 245 18.36 6.35 -3.95
N ILE A 246 17.59 5.80 -4.89
CA ILE A 246 16.24 5.30 -4.64
C ILE A 246 16.35 4.14 -3.64
N ARG A 247 15.58 4.17 -2.56
CA ARG A 247 15.65 3.17 -1.49
C ARG A 247 14.27 2.80 -0.94
N PRO A 248 14.07 1.57 -0.46
CA PRO A 248 12.84 1.22 0.24
C PRO A 248 12.77 1.86 1.64
N SER A 249 11.54 1.98 2.18
CA SER A 249 11.33 2.11 3.62
C SER A 249 11.71 0.81 4.31
N SER A 250 12.29 0.91 5.52
CA SER A 250 12.88 -0.25 6.23
C SER A 250 12.19 -0.60 7.53
N ASN A 251 11.44 0.34 8.13
CA ASN A 251 10.82 0.15 9.43
C ASN A 251 9.34 -0.19 9.28
N GLY A 252 8.97 -1.38 9.70
CA GLY A 252 7.57 -1.81 9.79
C GLY A 252 7.02 -1.62 11.20
N ILE A 253 5.72 -1.38 11.30
CA ILE A 253 5.00 -1.24 12.57
C ILE A 253 4.13 -2.49 12.77
N PRO A 254 4.48 -3.40 13.71
CA PRO A 254 3.62 -4.52 14.03
C PRO A 254 2.28 -4.03 14.58
N MET A 255 1.16 -4.48 14.02
CA MET A 255 -0.18 -4.05 14.39
C MET A 255 -1.12 -5.23 14.48
N ILE A 256 -2.05 -5.17 15.44
CA ILE A 256 -3.07 -6.21 15.67
C ILE A 256 -4.42 -5.57 15.95
N ASN A 257 -5.47 -6.05 15.30
CA ASN A 257 -6.83 -5.72 15.66
C ASN A 257 -7.36 -6.72 16.72
N LEU A 258 -7.46 -6.27 17.97
CA LEU A 258 -7.89 -7.11 19.10
C LEU A 258 -9.35 -7.52 19.02
N GLN A 259 -10.22 -6.70 18.42
CA GLN A 259 -11.61 -7.07 18.21
C GLN A 259 -11.72 -8.20 17.19
N ARG A 260 -10.96 -8.13 16.10
CA ARG A 260 -10.88 -9.22 15.11
C ARG A 260 -10.29 -10.49 15.71
N ALA A 261 -9.20 -10.37 16.47
CA ALA A 261 -8.61 -11.50 17.20
C ALA A 261 -9.64 -12.18 18.11
N SER A 262 -10.40 -11.40 18.87
CA SER A 262 -11.48 -11.93 19.74
C SER A 262 -12.57 -12.66 18.96
N MET A 263 -13.01 -12.11 17.82
CA MET A 263 -13.99 -12.77 16.94
C MET A 263 -13.50 -14.11 16.39
N LEU A 264 -12.20 -14.20 16.11
CA LEU A 264 -11.56 -15.42 15.62
C LEU A 264 -11.18 -16.40 16.74
N GLY A 265 -11.42 -16.05 18.03
CA GLY A 265 -11.01 -16.86 19.17
C GLY A 265 -9.50 -16.87 19.43
N ILE A 266 -8.77 -15.92 18.81
CA ILE A 266 -7.31 -15.79 18.94
C ILE A 266 -7.00 -14.97 20.19
N LYS A 267 -6.07 -15.47 21.02
CA LYS A 267 -5.60 -14.80 22.23
C LYS A 267 -4.11 -14.48 22.05
N PRO A 268 -3.76 -13.26 21.64
CA PRO A 268 -2.35 -12.87 21.55
C PRO A 268 -1.64 -12.98 22.88
N ASP A 269 -0.41 -13.47 22.88
CA ASP A 269 0.40 -13.52 24.10
C ASP A 269 0.89 -12.12 24.51
N VAL A 270 1.41 -12.02 25.74
CA VAL A 270 1.85 -10.73 26.33
C VAL A 270 3.01 -10.11 25.52
N ASN A 271 3.93 -10.91 24.98
CA ASN A 271 5.06 -10.39 24.22
C ASN A 271 4.60 -9.73 22.93
N ILE A 272 3.65 -10.36 22.23
CA ILE A 272 3.04 -9.80 21.02
C ILE A 272 2.32 -8.48 21.33
N LEU A 273 1.56 -8.44 22.43
CA LEU A 273 0.83 -7.23 22.85
C LEU A 273 1.78 -6.07 23.21
N LEU A 274 2.93 -6.36 23.81
CA LEU A 274 3.92 -5.35 24.19
C LEU A 274 4.73 -4.82 23.00
N THR A 275 4.84 -5.59 21.93
CA THR A 275 5.65 -5.24 20.76
C THR A 275 4.83 -4.79 19.55
N SER A 276 3.51 -4.72 19.68
CA SER A 276 2.60 -4.35 18.59
C SER A 276 1.70 -3.19 18.98
N ASP A 277 1.40 -2.34 18.02
CA ASP A 277 0.31 -1.37 18.13
C ASP A 277 -1.03 -2.12 18.11
N THR A 278 -1.87 -1.88 19.10
CA THR A 278 -3.13 -2.59 19.28
C THR A 278 -4.34 -1.72 18.92
N ILE A 279 -5.21 -2.21 18.04
CA ILE A 279 -6.47 -1.60 17.65
C ILE A 279 -7.61 -2.30 18.38
N ARG A 280 -8.41 -1.56 19.15
CA ARG A 280 -9.46 -2.12 20.03
C ARG A 280 -10.87 -2.09 19.44
N GLY A 281 -11.02 -1.65 18.20
CA GLY A 281 -12.30 -1.53 17.52
C GLY A 281 -12.12 -1.42 16.02
N TYR A 282 -13.19 -1.11 15.32
CA TYR A 282 -13.17 -0.87 13.88
C TYR A 282 -13.33 0.61 13.57
N ALA A 283 -12.67 1.12 12.54
CA ALA A 283 -12.72 2.53 12.16
C ALA A 283 -14.15 3.00 11.84
N TRP A 284 -15.00 2.14 11.31
CA TRP A 284 -16.42 2.44 11.02
C TRP A 284 -17.33 2.52 12.26
N ASN A 285 -16.84 2.24 13.45
CA ASN A 285 -17.58 2.34 14.73
C ASN A 285 -17.20 3.61 15.53
N ARG A 286 -16.37 4.47 14.95
CA ARG A 286 -15.88 5.71 15.58
C ARG A 286 -16.68 6.93 15.18
#